data_d1e241102dead73268fc91ad7ff2a1a2
#
_entry.id   d1e241102dead73268fc91ad7ff2a1a2
#
_cell.length_a   1.000
_cell.length_b   1.000
_cell.length_c   1.000
_cell.angle_alpha   90.00
_cell.angle_beta   90.00
_cell.angle_gamma   90.00
#
_symmetry.space_group_name_H-M   'P 1'
#
loop_
_entity.id
_entity.type
_entity.pdbx_description
1 polymer ?
#
loop_
_entity_poly.entity_id
_entity_poly.type
_entity_poly.pdbx_seq_one_letter_code
_entity_poly.pdbx_strand_id
1 'polypeptide(L)'
;MDHRPPLSLLLLLLLGLSQASGNEIHDELDHVSITSTILVSNNGTNELLLEGDILAPRTRNAMKCFSSQYSCLWRKSIDGLVYVPYILSAVYSSLEVETIETSMKYFHGKTCIRFIPRRRQTAYLDIQSSGGCFSSMGTVGDRQTLSLAQFGCVQHGIIQHELLHSLGFHHEHNRSDRDQYIRINWQYIYNYAVENFQKQDTNNLNTAYDYSSETITPVPDPSVAIGQRQGMSDIDVLRVNKLYQC
;
A
#
# COMPACT_ATOMS: atom_id res chain seq x y z
N MET A 1 17.60 -64.36 -10.32
CA MET A 1 17.31 -63.29 -11.32
C MET A 1 17.23 -61.99 -10.61
N ASP A 2 18.25 -61.20 -10.70
CA ASP A 2 18.42 -59.98 -9.94
C ASP A 2 17.86 -58.82 -10.76
N HIS A 3 16.67 -58.34 -10.43
CA HIS A 3 16.02 -57.22 -11.12
C HIS A 3 16.42 -55.90 -10.46
N ARG A 4 17.63 -55.40 -10.78
CA ARG A 4 17.97 -54.02 -10.47
C ARG A 4 17.44 -53.12 -11.58
N PRO A 5 16.69 -52.07 -11.25
CA PRO A 5 16.22 -51.09 -12.25
C PRO A 5 17.43 -50.36 -12.86
N PRO A 6 17.40 -49.99 -14.14
CA PRO A 6 18.51 -49.32 -14.79
C PRO A 6 18.76 -47.93 -14.16
N LEU A 7 20.03 -47.59 -13.99
CA LEU A 7 20.49 -46.33 -13.35
C LEU A 7 19.87 -45.07 -13.94
N SER A 8 19.47 -45.12 -15.23
CA SER A 8 18.79 -44.06 -15.95
C SER A 8 17.40 -43.74 -15.41
N LEU A 9 16.67 -44.76 -14.91
CA LEU A 9 15.33 -44.55 -14.34
C LEU A 9 15.41 -43.86 -12.99
N LEU A 10 16.44 -44.17 -12.18
CA LEU A 10 16.69 -43.50 -10.89
C LEU A 10 17.07 -42.04 -11.06
N LEU A 11 17.86 -41.72 -12.12
CA LEU A 11 18.28 -40.36 -12.42
C LEU A 11 17.10 -39.49 -12.87
N LEU A 12 16.17 -40.02 -13.66
CA LEU A 12 14.93 -39.33 -14.08
C LEU A 12 13.99 -39.07 -12.93
N LEU A 13 13.88 -40.00 -11.97
CA LEU A 13 13.08 -39.81 -10.75
C LEU A 13 13.67 -38.73 -9.85
N LEU A 14 15.01 -38.69 -9.71
CA LEU A 14 15.68 -37.65 -8.92
C LEU A 14 15.57 -36.25 -9.56
N LEU A 15 15.62 -36.15 -10.88
CA LEU A 15 15.41 -34.89 -11.60
C LEU A 15 13.95 -34.42 -11.53
N GLY A 16 13.00 -35.37 -11.60
CA GLY A 16 11.57 -35.05 -11.42
C GLY A 16 11.26 -34.52 -10.04
N LEU A 17 11.81 -35.11 -8.97
CA LEU A 17 11.66 -34.66 -7.59
C LEU A 17 12.32 -33.28 -7.36
N SER A 18 13.45 -33.00 -8.00
CA SER A 18 14.13 -31.70 -7.93
C SER A 18 13.31 -30.59 -8.59
N GLN A 19 12.62 -30.88 -9.70
CA GLN A 19 11.77 -29.90 -10.38
C GLN A 19 10.45 -29.64 -9.61
N ALA A 20 9.84 -30.68 -9.02
CA ALA A 20 8.63 -30.52 -8.19
C ALA A 20 8.93 -29.69 -6.93
N SER A 21 10.06 -29.94 -6.26
CA SER A 21 10.47 -29.18 -5.09
C SER A 21 10.84 -27.72 -5.42
N GLY A 22 11.38 -27.45 -6.61
CA GLY A 22 11.71 -26.10 -7.06
C GLY A 22 10.46 -25.25 -7.36
N ASN A 23 9.40 -25.86 -7.90
CA ASN A 23 8.16 -25.16 -8.19
C ASN A 23 7.36 -24.83 -6.92
N GLU A 24 7.32 -25.73 -5.92
CA GLU A 24 6.63 -25.47 -4.65
C GLU A 24 7.32 -24.33 -3.84
N ILE A 25 8.65 -24.27 -3.84
CA ILE A 25 9.39 -23.20 -3.14
C ILE A 25 9.21 -21.84 -3.86
N HIS A 26 9.07 -21.83 -5.18
CA HIS A 26 8.83 -20.58 -5.93
C HIS A 26 7.41 -20.07 -5.74
N ASP A 27 6.42 -20.96 -5.60
CA ASP A 27 5.01 -20.60 -5.36
C ASP A 27 4.78 -20.07 -3.92
N GLU A 28 5.49 -20.60 -2.89
CA GLU A 28 5.37 -20.09 -1.52
C GLU A 28 5.98 -18.69 -1.34
N LEU A 29 7.03 -18.34 -2.06
CA LEU A 29 7.62 -16.99 -2.02
C LEU A 29 6.76 -15.94 -2.74
N ASP A 30 5.89 -16.38 -3.64
CA ASP A 30 4.95 -15.51 -4.37
C ASP A 30 3.71 -15.14 -3.55
N HIS A 31 3.52 -15.70 -2.34
CA HIS A 31 2.34 -15.51 -1.49
C HIS A 31 2.48 -14.46 -0.37
N VAL A 32 3.56 -13.68 -0.31
CA VAL A 32 3.69 -12.60 0.69
C VAL A 32 2.91 -11.37 0.23
N SER A 33 1.89 -10.99 0.97
CA SER A 33 1.04 -9.85 0.65
C SER A 33 1.75 -8.51 0.88
N ILE A 34 1.34 -7.45 0.16
CA ILE A 34 1.82 -6.07 0.37
C ILE A 34 1.63 -5.69 1.84
N THR A 35 0.46 -5.92 2.39
CA THR A 35 0.15 -5.61 3.80
C THR A 35 1.04 -6.38 4.77
N SER A 36 1.29 -7.67 4.54
CA SER A 36 2.20 -8.45 5.40
C SER A 36 3.62 -7.87 5.36
N THR A 37 4.10 -7.47 4.19
CA THR A 37 5.41 -6.83 4.03
C THR A 37 5.46 -5.49 4.76
N ILE A 38 4.42 -4.66 4.65
CA ILE A 38 4.31 -3.38 5.36
C ILE A 38 4.34 -3.60 6.87
N LEU A 39 3.49 -4.49 7.40
CA LEU A 39 3.40 -4.75 8.84
C LEU A 39 4.71 -5.32 9.42
N VAL A 40 5.37 -6.21 8.69
CA VAL A 40 6.69 -6.74 9.10
C VAL A 40 7.75 -5.64 9.06
N SER A 41 7.75 -4.79 8.03
CA SER A 41 8.68 -3.66 7.91
C SER A 41 8.45 -2.60 8.99
N ASN A 42 7.21 -2.44 9.46
CA ASN A 42 6.83 -1.48 10.50
C ASN A 42 7.04 -2.03 11.91
N ASN A 43 7.32 -3.34 12.06
CA ASN A 43 7.60 -3.94 13.36
C ASN A 43 8.94 -3.42 13.91
N GLY A 44 8.87 -2.62 14.97
CA GLY A 44 10.04 -1.99 15.61
C GLY A 44 10.27 -0.53 15.21
N THR A 45 9.42 0.08 14.39
CA THR A 45 9.43 1.54 14.24
C THR A 45 9.05 2.22 15.56
N ASN A 46 9.65 3.38 15.82
CA ASN A 46 9.29 4.21 16.99
C ASN A 46 8.15 5.21 16.67
N GLU A 47 7.59 5.16 15.47
CA GLU A 47 6.50 6.03 15.07
C GLU A 47 5.16 5.47 15.57
N LEU A 48 4.25 6.37 15.94
CA LEU A 48 2.87 6.00 16.23
C LEU A 48 2.12 5.89 14.91
N LEU A 49 1.78 4.66 14.54
CA LEU A 49 1.05 4.35 13.32
C LEU A 49 -0.40 4.00 13.64
N LEU A 50 -1.31 4.60 12.92
CA LEU A 50 -2.73 4.22 12.86
C LEU A 50 -2.91 3.24 11.70
N GLU A 51 -3.84 2.30 11.83
CA GLU A 51 -4.13 1.31 10.79
C GLU A 51 -2.91 0.48 10.35
N GLY A 52 -1.76 0.60 11.07
CA GLY A 52 -0.53 -0.15 10.84
C GLY A 52 0.54 0.60 10.03
N ASP A 53 0.19 1.65 9.25
CA ASP A 53 1.10 2.37 8.35
C ASP A 53 0.73 3.84 8.11
N ILE A 54 -0.35 4.33 8.71
CA ILE A 54 -0.71 5.74 8.63
C ILE A 54 -0.07 6.49 9.80
N LEU A 55 0.85 7.39 9.49
CA LEU A 55 1.56 8.19 10.50
C LEU A 55 0.61 9.08 11.28
N ALA A 56 0.49 8.85 12.59
CA ALA A 56 -0.35 9.67 13.46
C ALA A 56 0.20 11.11 13.53
N PRO A 57 -0.68 12.12 13.57
CA PRO A 57 -0.26 13.51 13.73
C PRO A 57 0.50 13.70 15.04
N ARG A 58 1.68 14.32 15.00
CA ARG A 58 2.50 14.60 16.18
C ARG A 58 1.99 15.76 17.03
N THR A 59 0.94 16.45 16.60
CA THR A 59 0.39 17.62 17.31
C THR A 59 -0.86 17.25 18.08
N ARG A 60 -1.02 17.80 19.30
CA ARG A 60 -2.24 17.68 20.10
C ARG A 60 -3.40 18.58 19.60
N ASN A 61 -3.18 19.28 18.50
CA ASN A 61 -4.22 20.10 17.88
C ASN A 61 -5.21 19.19 17.16
N ALA A 62 -6.50 19.53 17.22
CA ALA A 62 -7.53 18.81 16.46
C ALA A 62 -7.13 18.72 14.99
N MET A 63 -7.24 17.53 14.40
CA MET A 63 -6.95 17.33 12.99
C MET A 63 -7.85 18.26 12.18
N LYS A 64 -7.26 19.18 11.43
CA LYS A 64 -8.01 20.13 10.58
C LYS A 64 -8.77 19.43 9.45
N CYS A 65 -8.49 18.15 9.22
CA CYS A 65 -9.03 17.37 8.12
C CYS A 65 -10.48 16.90 8.29
N PHE A 66 -11.00 16.92 9.53
CA PHE A 66 -12.40 16.56 9.82
C PHE A 66 -13.41 17.72 9.64
N SER A 67 -12.94 18.88 9.22
CA SER A 67 -13.80 20.03 8.93
C SER A 67 -14.05 20.15 7.44
N SER A 68 -15.30 20.25 7.04
CA SER A 68 -15.73 20.53 5.65
C SER A 68 -15.13 21.80 5.04
N GLN A 69 -14.54 22.67 5.88
CA GLN A 69 -13.89 23.91 5.47
C GLN A 69 -12.36 23.76 5.20
N TYR A 70 -11.72 22.68 5.67
CA TYR A 70 -10.28 22.46 5.53
C TYR A 70 -10.05 21.08 4.92
N SER A 71 -10.03 21.04 3.61
CA SER A 71 -9.69 19.84 2.86
C SER A 71 -8.23 19.46 3.12
N CYS A 72 -7.97 18.22 3.58
CA CYS A 72 -6.65 17.61 3.59
C CYS A 72 -6.22 17.11 2.21
N LEU A 73 -6.89 17.56 1.17
CA LEU A 73 -6.57 17.22 -0.19
C LEU A 73 -5.57 18.22 -0.77
N TRP A 74 -4.69 17.72 -1.61
CA TRP A 74 -3.83 18.54 -2.44
C TRP A 74 -4.69 19.41 -3.37
N ARG A 75 -4.35 20.69 -3.47
CA ARG A 75 -5.17 21.63 -4.24
C ARG A 75 -5.00 21.42 -5.73
N LYS A 76 -6.11 21.43 -6.45
CA LYS A 76 -6.11 21.46 -7.91
C LYS A 76 -5.63 22.83 -8.41
N SER A 77 -4.72 22.82 -9.35
CA SER A 77 -4.22 23.99 -10.04
C SER A 77 -5.17 24.49 -11.12
N ILE A 78 -4.92 25.68 -11.66
CA ILE A 78 -5.76 26.33 -12.70
C ILE A 78 -5.86 25.48 -13.98
N ASP A 79 -4.79 24.71 -14.27
CA ASP A 79 -4.73 23.80 -15.43
C ASP A 79 -5.48 22.47 -15.21
N GLY A 80 -6.18 22.33 -14.07
CA GLY A 80 -6.95 21.13 -13.74
C GLY A 80 -6.10 19.98 -13.17
N LEU A 81 -4.79 20.15 -13.00
CA LEU A 81 -3.90 19.14 -12.42
C LEU A 81 -3.69 19.37 -10.93
N VAL A 82 -3.35 18.29 -10.23
CA VAL A 82 -3.00 18.31 -8.81
C VAL A 82 -1.51 18.02 -8.68
N TYR A 83 -0.74 19.02 -8.32
CA TYR A 83 0.70 18.88 -8.16
C TYR A 83 1.05 18.52 -6.73
N VAL A 84 1.74 17.40 -6.57
CA VAL A 84 2.27 16.90 -5.30
C VAL A 84 3.80 16.99 -5.34
N PRO A 85 4.40 18.01 -4.72
CA PRO A 85 5.84 18.17 -4.70
C PRO A 85 6.49 17.12 -3.81
N TYR A 86 7.65 16.58 -4.19
CA TYR A 86 8.40 15.64 -3.38
C TYR A 86 9.90 15.91 -3.38
N ILE A 87 10.58 15.41 -2.36
CA ILE A 87 12.03 15.21 -2.33
C ILE A 87 12.32 13.75 -2.00
N LEU A 88 13.41 13.23 -2.56
CA LEU A 88 13.92 11.89 -2.27
C LEU A 88 15.17 12.00 -1.41
N SER A 89 15.26 11.17 -0.38
CA SER A 89 16.47 11.04 0.40
C SER A 89 17.64 10.53 -0.45
N ALA A 90 18.84 11.07 -0.21
CA ALA A 90 20.06 10.64 -0.90
C ALA A 90 20.54 9.22 -0.54
N VAL A 91 19.85 8.53 0.38
CA VAL A 91 20.17 7.14 0.75
C VAL A 91 19.74 6.13 -0.31
N TYR A 92 18.77 6.48 -1.16
CA TYR A 92 18.28 5.59 -2.21
C TYR A 92 19.30 5.45 -3.34
N SER A 93 19.53 4.21 -3.75
CA SER A 93 20.28 3.89 -4.97
C SER A 93 19.54 4.37 -6.23
N SER A 94 20.24 4.45 -7.36
CA SER A 94 19.63 4.86 -8.63
C SER A 94 18.46 3.95 -9.04
N LEU A 95 18.53 2.65 -8.76
CA LEU A 95 17.45 1.69 -9.06
C LEU A 95 16.22 1.94 -8.17
N GLU A 96 16.45 2.20 -6.88
CA GLU A 96 15.35 2.52 -5.96
C GLU A 96 14.67 3.84 -6.33
N VAL A 97 15.45 4.86 -6.70
CA VAL A 97 14.92 6.13 -7.23
C VAL A 97 14.08 5.89 -8.47
N GLU A 98 14.58 5.10 -9.44
CA GLU A 98 13.83 4.74 -10.66
C GLU A 98 12.52 4.02 -10.33
N THR A 99 12.54 3.09 -9.38
CA THR A 99 11.35 2.35 -8.94
C THR A 99 10.32 3.30 -8.32
N ILE A 100 10.74 4.22 -7.44
CA ILE A 100 9.87 5.21 -6.81
C ILE A 100 9.25 6.14 -7.86
N GLU A 101 10.07 6.70 -8.74
CA GLU A 101 9.58 7.61 -9.77
C GLU A 101 8.68 6.94 -10.81
N THR A 102 8.95 5.67 -11.14
CA THR A 102 8.09 4.89 -12.04
C THR A 102 6.73 4.62 -11.40
N SER A 103 6.70 4.32 -10.09
CA SER A 103 5.46 4.16 -9.34
C SER A 103 4.62 5.44 -9.33
N MET A 104 5.26 6.60 -9.20
CA MET A 104 4.60 7.91 -9.31
C MET A 104 4.07 8.19 -10.73
N LYS A 105 4.83 7.83 -11.76
CA LYS A 105 4.43 8.03 -13.16
C LYS A 105 3.17 7.27 -13.53
N TYR A 106 2.85 6.18 -12.85
CA TYR A 106 1.61 5.45 -13.06
C TYR A 106 0.37 6.32 -12.81
N PHE A 107 0.40 7.16 -11.75
CA PHE A 107 -0.67 8.12 -11.48
C PHE A 107 -0.81 9.16 -12.60
N HIS A 108 0.31 9.58 -13.20
CA HIS A 108 0.31 10.62 -14.24
C HIS A 108 -0.47 10.22 -15.49
N GLY A 109 -0.45 8.94 -15.84
CA GLY A 109 -1.13 8.43 -17.03
C GLY A 109 -2.64 8.17 -16.85
N LYS A 110 -3.08 8.02 -15.59
CA LYS A 110 -4.45 7.56 -15.30
C LYS A 110 -5.30 8.56 -14.50
N THR A 111 -4.68 9.58 -13.93
CA THR A 111 -5.33 10.56 -13.05
C THR A 111 -4.84 11.98 -13.35
N CYS A 112 -5.42 12.98 -12.69
CA CYS A 112 -4.89 14.35 -12.74
C CYS A 112 -3.77 14.61 -11.71
N ILE A 113 -3.32 13.61 -10.97
CA ILE A 113 -2.23 13.75 -9.99
C ILE A 113 -0.88 13.81 -10.72
N ARG A 114 -0.03 14.74 -10.29
CA ARG A 114 1.33 14.94 -10.81
C ARG A 114 2.33 15.06 -9.67
N PHE A 115 3.06 14.01 -9.40
CA PHE A 115 4.22 14.08 -8.50
C PHE A 115 5.36 14.80 -9.20
N ILE A 116 5.86 15.87 -8.59
CA ILE A 116 6.90 16.73 -9.18
C ILE A 116 8.05 16.95 -8.19
N PRO A 117 9.30 17.03 -8.66
CA PRO A 117 10.40 17.45 -7.80
C PRO A 117 10.12 18.81 -7.16
N ARG A 118 10.28 18.90 -5.83
CA ARG A 118 10.06 20.13 -5.06
C ARG A 118 11.06 21.20 -5.47
N ARG A 119 10.58 22.43 -5.58
CA ARG A 119 11.43 23.64 -5.74
C ARG A 119 11.32 24.54 -4.51
N ARG A 120 10.19 25.22 -4.32
CA ARG A 120 9.95 26.19 -3.22
C ARG A 120 8.61 25.97 -2.52
N GLN A 121 7.88 24.90 -2.86
CA GLN A 121 6.58 24.61 -2.28
C GLN A 121 6.71 24.33 -0.78
N THR A 122 5.79 24.88 0.02
CA THR A 122 5.74 24.66 1.47
C THR A 122 5.25 23.25 1.76
N ALA A 123 4.10 22.86 1.19
CA ALA A 123 3.58 21.50 1.30
C ALA A 123 4.30 20.56 0.33
N TYR A 124 4.85 19.47 0.84
CA TYR A 124 5.54 18.46 0.03
C TYR A 124 5.74 17.14 0.78
N LEU A 125 5.93 16.08 0.02
CA LEU A 125 6.33 14.78 0.53
C LEU A 125 7.85 14.74 0.71
N ASP A 126 8.30 14.40 1.90
CA ASP A 126 9.68 14.07 2.20
C ASP A 126 9.83 12.56 2.25
N ILE A 127 10.26 11.99 1.13
CA ILE A 127 10.36 10.55 0.94
C ILE A 127 11.72 10.08 1.43
N GLN A 128 11.70 9.29 2.51
CA GLN A 128 12.89 8.88 3.23
C GLN A 128 12.82 7.44 3.72
N SER A 129 13.96 6.84 4.04
CA SER A 129 14.04 5.51 4.64
C SER A 129 14.10 5.63 6.17
N SER A 130 12.93 5.64 6.83
CA SER A 130 12.81 5.87 8.29
C SER A 130 12.46 4.61 9.07
N GLY A 131 12.78 3.42 8.53
CA GLY A 131 12.56 2.15 9.23
C GLY A 131 11.12 1.66 9.20
N GLY A 132 10.56 1.57 8.00
CA GLY A 132 9.21 1.04 7.74
C GLY A 132 8.60 1.65 6.49
N CYS A 133 7.40 1.17 6.15
CA CYS A 133 6.56 1.70 5.08
C CYS A 133 5.37 2.42 5.73
N PHE A 134 5.31 3.74 5.65
CA PHE A 134 4.21 4.51 6.21
C PHE A 134 4.12 5.91 5.61
N SER A 135 2.93 6.50 5.66
CA SER A 135 2.69 7.86 5.17
C SER A 135 1.72 8.64 6.04
N SER A 136 1.81 9.97 5.97
CA SER A 136 0.76 10.84 6.51
C SER A 136 -0.49 10.78 5.64
N MET A 137 -1.66 10.91 6.26
CA MET A 137 -2.96 10.95 5.57
C MET A 137 -3.19 12.31 4.90
N GLY A 138 -3.39 12.32 3.59
CA GLY A 138 -3.65 13.55 2.83
C GLY A 138 -2.51 14.56 2.90
N THR A 139 -2.79 15.85 2.70
CA THR A 139 -1.79 16.90 2.90
C THR A 139 -1.92 17.57 4.27
N VAL A 140 -0.79 17.71 4.97
CA VAL A 140 -0.72 18.45 6.24
C VAL A 140 -0.46 19.97 6.01
N GLY A 141 -0.28 20.38 4.76
CA GLY A 141 -0.03 21.78 4.38
C GLY A 141 1.42 22.25 4.55
N ASP A 142 2.31 21.36 4.98
CA ASP A 142 3.74 21.60 5.18
C ASP A 142 4.53 20.35 4.76
N ARG A 143 5.82 20.27 5.16
CA ARG A 143 6.63 19.05 5.02
C ARG A 143 5.95 17.89 5.71
N GLN A 144 5.78 16.77 5.01
CA GLN A 144 5.25 15.54 5.58
C GLN A 144 6.08 14.33 5.17
N THR A 145 6.27 13.41 6.11
CA THR A 145 7.05 12.20 5.91
C THR A 145 6.24 11.17 5.14
N LEU A 146 6.88 10.56 4.13
CA LEU A 146 6.51 9.29 3.54
C LEU A 146 7.72 8.37 3.66
N SER A 147 7.62 7.30 4.43
CA SER A 147 8.73 6.38 4.66
C SER A 147 8.65 5.19 3.72
N LEU A 148 9.76 4.91 3.05
CA LEU A 148 9.98 3.72 2.24
C LEU A 148 11.32 3.13 2.65
N ALA A 149 11.32 2.25 3.66
CA ALA A 149 12.56 1.57 4.05
C ALA A 149 13.16 0.82 2.86
N GLN A 150 14.48 0.96 2.64
CA GLN A 150 15.17 0.31 1.52
C GLN A 150 14.95 -1.20 1.49
N PHE A 151 14.89 -1.82 2.66
CA PHE A 151 14.56 -3.23 2.79
C PHE A 151 13.04 -3.40 3.00
N GLY A 152 12.38 -3.95 1.97
CA GLY A 152 10.97 -4.33 2.03
C GLY A 152 10.00 -3.32 1.42
N CYS A 153 10.22 -1.99 1.53
CA CYS A 153 9.23 -1.00 1.12
C CYS A 153 9.39 -0.46 -0.31
N VAL A 154 10.58 -0.59 -0.94
CA VAL A 154 10.81 -0.07 -2.30
C VAL A 154 10.32 -1.08 -3.34
N GLN A 155 9.01 -1.31 -3.35
CA GLN A 155 8.29 -2.16 -4.29
C GLN A 155 7.12 -1.37 -4.88
N HIS A 156 6.85 -1.56 -6.17
CA HIS A 156 5.87 -0.75 -6.93
C HIS A 156 4.51 -0.64 -6.23
N GLY A 157 3.93 -1.76 -5.79
CA GLY A 157 2.62 -1.76 -5.11
C GLY A 157 2.66 -1.06 -3.75
N ILE A 158 3.72 -1.27 -2.93
CA ILE A 158 3.87 -0.62 -1.62
C ILE A 158 4.04 0.89 -1.80
N ILE A 159 4.85 1.33 -2.75
CA ILE A 159 5.03 2.76 -3.03
C ILE A 159 3.70 3.40 -3.41
N GLN A 160 2.91 2.76 -4.26
CA GLN A 160 1.59 3.27 -4.65
C GLN A 160 0.61 3.30 -3.48
N HIS A 161 0.65 2.30 -2.59
CA HIS A 161 -0.14 2.25 -1.37
C HIS A 161 0.15 3.46 -0.46
N GLU A 162 1.43 3.73 -0.16
CA GLU A 162 1.82 4.88 0.66
C GLU A 162 1.48 6.22 0.00
N LEU A 163 1.57 6.29 -1.33
CA LEU A 163 1.14 7.46 -2.09
C LEU A 163 -0.38 7.67 -2.02
N LEU A 164 -1.20 6.60 -2.00
CA LEU A 164 -2.65 6.70 -1.81
C LEU A 164 -3.00 7.26 -0.43
N HIS A 165 -2.30 6.86 0.64
CA HIS A 165 -2.45 7.50 1.95
C HIS A 165 -2.13 8.98 1.89
N SER A 166 -1.03 9.37 1.24
CA SER A 166 -0.67 10.78 1.06
C SER A 166 -1.70 11.58 0.24
N LEU A 167 -2.55 10.89 -0.53
CA LEU A 167 -3.66 11.47 -1.27
C LEU A 167 -4.98 11.45 -0.50
N GLY A 168 -5.02 10.90 0.72
CA GLY A 168 -6.20 10.94 1.61
C GLY A 168 -7.05 9.67 1.62
N PHE A 169 -6.50 8.52 1.24
CA PHE A 169 -7.21 7.23 1.26
C PHE A 169 -6.83 6.39 2.47
N HIS A 170 -7.84 5.96 3.22
CA HIS A 170 -7.75 4.91 4.24
C HIS A 170 -7.70 3.52 3.59
N HIS A 171 -7.38 2.52 4.41
CA HIS A 171 -7.48 1.13 3.96
C HIS A 171 -8.92 0.75 3.64
N GLU A 172 -9.07 -0.14 2.68
CA GLU A 172 -10.39 -0.62 2.25
C GLU A 172 -11.13 -1.34 3.38
N HIS A 173 -10.43 -2.07 4.25
CA HIS A 173 -11.03 -2.75 5.40
C HIS A 173 -11.45 -1.81 6.54
N ASN A 174 -11.10 -0.53 6.48
CA ASN A 174 -11.53 0.49 7.42
C ASN A 174 -12.74 1.30 6.89
N ARG A 175 -13.24 1.00 5.70
CA ARG A 175 -14.42 1.67 5.13
C ARG A 175 -15.62 1.57 6.07
N SER A 176 -16.44 2.62 6.10
CA SER A 176 -17.63 2.71 6.94
C SER A 176 -18.66 1.61 6.67
N ASP A 177 -18.75 1.13 5.42
CA ASP A 177 -19.68 0.09 4.97
C ASP A 177 -19.07 -1.31 4.84
N ARG A 178 -17.82 -1.51 5.27
CA ARG A 178 -17.05 -2.76 5.07
C ARG A 178 -17.77 -4.03 5.52
N ASP A 179 -18.54 -3.96 6.60
CA ASP A 179 -19.21 -5.14 7.19
C ASP A 179 -20.26 -5.75 6.25
N GLN A 180 -20.64 -5.07 5.15
CA GLN A 180 -21.47 -5.61 4.09
C GLN A 180 -20.69 -6.53 3.13
N TYR A 181 -19.36 -6.41 3.11
CA TYR A 181 -18.48 -7.06 2.13
C TYR A 181 -17.50 -8.03 2.75
N ILE A 182 -17.12 -7.83 4.02
CA ILE A 182 -16.09 -8.57 4.71
C ILE A 182 -16.48 -8.87 6.15
N ARG A 183 -15.90 -9.95 6.68
CA ARG A 183 -15.99 -10.31 8.09
C ARG A 183 -14.59 -10.28 8.70
N ILE A 184 -14.43 -9.54 9.78
CA ILE A 184 -13.21 -9.57 10.56
C ILE A 184 -13.28 -10.75 11.53
N ASN A 185 -12.29 -11.63 11.48
CA ASN A 185 -12.17 -12.79 12.37
C ASN A 185 -11.39 -12.38 13.63
N TRP A 186 -12.05 -11.63 14.51
CA TRP A 186 -11.46 -11.00 15.69
C TRP A 186 -10.65 -11.95 16.59
N GLN A 187 -11.02 -13.23 16.64
CA GLN A 187 -10.32 -14.24 17.43
C GLN A 187 -8.88 -14.50 16.98
N TYR A 188 -8.51 -14.08 15.77
CA TYR A 188 -7.15 -14.23 15.23
C TYR A 188 -6.36 -12.93 15.25
N ILE A 189 -6.97 -11.84 15.73
CA ILE A 189 -6.32 -10.53 15.80
C ILE A 189 -5.77 -10.32 17.21
N TYR A 190 -4.48 -10.05 17.31
CA TYR A 190 -3.86 -9.69 18.58
C TYR A 190 -4.44 -8.39 19.12
N ASN A 191 -4.59 -8.30 20.45
CA ASN A 191 -5.19 -7.13 21.11
C ASN A 191 -4.54 -5.79 20.72
N TYR A 192 -3.23 -5.78 20.52
CA TYR A 192 -2.51 -4.56 20.10
C TYR A 192 -2.80 -4.13 18.67
N ALA A 193 -3.33 -5.02 17.83
CA ALA A 193 -3.64 -4.76 16.43
C ALA A 193 -5.14 -4.47 16.18
N VAL A 194 -6.00 -4.58 17.20
CA VAL A 194 -7.45 -4.36 17.07
C VAL A 194 -7.77 -2.96 16.52
N GLU A 195 -7.02 -1.94 16.94
CA GLU A 195 -7.20 -0.56 16.50
C GLU A 195 -6.99 -0.38 14.99
N ASN A 196 -6.18 -1.23 14.34
CA ASN A 196 -5.95 -1.17 12.89
C ASN A 196 -7.20 -1.57 12.08
N PHE A 197 -8.17 -2.20 12.72
CA PHE A 197 -9.42 -2.67 12.09
C PHE A 197 -10.64 -1.83 12.48
N GLN A 198 -10.46 -0.68 13.10
CA GLN A 198 -11.57 0.22 13.42
C GLN A 198 -12.14 0.85 12.14
N LYS A 199 -13.47 0.89 12.02
CA LYS A 199 -14.11 1.57 10.89
C LYS A 199 -13.88 3.07 10.98
N GLN A 200 -13.53 3.67 9.86
CA GLN A 200 -13.41 5.11 9.70
C GLN A 200 -14.69 5.69 9.10
N ASP A 201 -14.98 6.95 9.39
CA ASP A 201 -16.07 7.69 8.73
C ASP A 201 -15.60 8.11 7.33
N THR A 202 -15.72 7.19 6.38
CA THR A 202 -15.19 7.36 5.03
C THR A 202 -16.26 7.85 4.05
N ASN A 203 -15.87 8.73 3.14
CA ASN A 203 -16.63 8.97 1.92
C ASN A 203 -16.26 7.90 0.89
N ASN A 204 -17.12 6.91 0.70
CA ASN A 204 -16.87 5.79 -0.22
C ASN A 204 -16.99 6.17 -1.70
N LEU A 205 -17.19 7.46 -2.02
CA LEU A 205 -17.24 8.03 -3.37
C LEU A 205 -18.24 7.34 -4.31
N ASN A 206 -19.20 6.62 -3.73
CA ASN A 206 -20.15 5.79 -4.47
C ASN A 206 -19.43 4.82 -5.42
N THR A 207 -18.42 4.11 -4.91
CA THR A 207 -17.67 3.07 -5.61
C THR A 207 -17.92 1.71 -4.99
N ALA A 208 -17.82 0.65 -5.79
CA ALA A 208 -17.84 -0.72 -5.29
C ALA A 208 -16.74 -0.95 -4.24
N TYR A 209 -16.93 -1.99 -3.42
CA TYR A 209 -15.89 -2.47 -2.51
C TYR A 209 -14.78 -3.14 -3.33
N ASP A 210 -13.52 -2.82 -3.01
CA ASP A 210 -12.37 -3.35 -3.73
C ASP A 210 -11.75 -4.53 -2.99
N TYR A 211 -12.09 -5.74 -3.42
CA TYR A 211 -11.51 -6.97 -2.87
C TYR A 211 -10.06 -7.20 -3.28
N SER A 212 -9.51 -6.43 -4.21
CA SER A 212 -8.08 -6.50 -4.54
C SER A 212 -7.19 -5.85 -3.48
N SER A 213 -7.77 -5.06 -2.57
CA SER A 213 -7.11 -4.57 -1.36
C SER A 213 -6.99 -5.68 -0.31
N GLU A 214 -5.83 -5.85 0.30
CA GLU A 214 -5.47 -7.00 1.13
C GLU A 214 -5.94 -6.92 2.58
N THR A 215 -6.07 -8.09 3.24
CA THR A 215 -6.18 -8.41 4.68
C THR A 215 -7.49 -9.01 5.19
N ILE A 216 -8.38 -9.58 4.35
CA ILE A 216 -9.75 -9.84 4.78
C ILE A 216 -10.30 -11.14 4.21
N THR A 217 -11.26 -11.78 4.91
CA THR A 217 -12.05 -12.85 4.34
C THR A 217 -13.31 -12.28 3.68
N PRO A 218 -13.52 -12.45 2.37
CA PRO A 218 -14.71 -11.97 1.67
C PRO A 218 -16.01 -12.61 2.19
N VAL A 219 -17.12 -11.85 2.12
CA VAL A 219 -18.47 -12.33 2.42
C VAL A 219 -19.36 -11.88 1.24
N PRO A 220 -20.22 -12.73 0.70
CA PRO A 220 -20.60 -14.08 1.18
C PRO A 220 -19.67 -15.21 0.72
N ASP A 221 -18.79 -14.98 -0.24
CA ASP A 221 -17.95 -16.01 -0.85
C ASP A 221 -16.49 -15.92 -0.40
N PRO A 222 -16.02 -16.82 0.49
CA PRO A 222 -14.63 -16.79 0.95
C PRO A 222 -13.61 -17.25 -0.11
N SER A 223 -14.05 -17.74 -1.27
CA SER A 223 -13.16 -18.15 -2.38
C SER A 223 -12.73 -16.99 -3.28
N VAL A 224 -13.33 -15.80 -3.11
CA VAL A 224 -12.91 -14.61 -3.84
C VAL A 224 -11.47 -14.28 -3.49
N ALA A 225 -10.60 -14.24 -4.50
CA ALA A 225 -9.21 -13.86 -4.31
C ALA A 225 -9.14 -12.40 -3.84
N ILE A 226 -8.43 -12.19 -2.75
CA ILE A 226 -8.19 -10.86 -2.18
C ILE A 226 -6.72 -10.52 -2.23
N GLY A 227 -6.46 -9.22 -2.33
CA GLY A 227 -5.11 -8.71 -2.39
C GLY A 227 -4.46 -8.90 -3.76
N GLN A 228 -3.93 -7.83 -4.30
CA GLN A 228 -3.12 -7.88 -5.51
C GLN A 228 -1.76 -7.22 -5.23
N ARG A 229 -0.72 -7.67 -5.95
CA ARG A 229 0.66 -7.24 -5.70
C ARG A 229 1.19 -6.28 -6.75
N GLN A 230 0.39 -5.99 -7.77
CA GLN A 230 0.86 -5.31 -8.97
C GLN A 230 0.76 -3.78 -8.88
N GLY A 231 0.07 -3.24 -7.87
CA GLY A 231 -0.14 -1.81 -7.70
C GLY A 231 -1.62 -1.41 -7.67
N MET A 232 -1.93 -0.14 -7.98
CA MET A 232 -3.31 0.36 -7.94
C MET A 232 -4.25 -0.40 -8.88
N SER A 233 -5.41 -0.76 -8.35
CA SER A 233 -6.53 -1.32 -9.10
C SER A 233 -7.21 -0.25 -9.98
N ASP A 234 -8.09 -0.67 -10.88
CA ASP A 234 -8.94 0.28 -11.63
C ASP A 234 -9.93 1.00 -10.70
N ILE A 235 -10.30 0.39 -9.56
CA ILE A 235 -11.15 1.04 -8.55
C ILE A 235 -10.36 2.12 -7.80
N ASP A 236 -9.11 1.90 -7.47
CA ASP A 236 -8.24 2.93 -6.88
C ASP A 236 -8.09 4.13 -7.81
N VAL A 237 -7.82 3.89 -9.09
CA VAL A 237 -7.75 4.94 -10.12
C VAL A 237 -9.07 5.71 -10.21
N LEU A 238 -10.21 4.99 -10.22
CA LEU A 238 -11.54 5.61 -10.26
C LEU A 238 -11.78 6.49 -9.03
N ARG A 239 -11.37 6.04 -7.84
CA ARG A 239 -11.52 6.79 -6.59
C ARG A 239 -10.66 8.04 -6.55
N VAL A 240 -9.40 7.94 -6.97
CA VAL A 240 -8.53 9.12 -7.10
C VAL A 240 -9.18 10.15 -8.04
N ASN A 241 -9.67 9.71 -9.20
CA ASN A 241 -10.32 10.59 -10.16
C ASN A 241 -11.62 11.21 -9.61
N LYS A 242 -12.41 10.47 -8.84
CA LYS A 242 -13.62 11.00 -8.20
C LYS A 242 -13.29 11.98 -7.06
N LEU A 243 -12.34 11.63 -6.18
CA LEU A 243 -11.98 12.45 -5.03
C LEU A 243 -11.40 13.80 -5.48
N TYR A 244 -10.54 13.77 -6.47
CA TYR A 244 -9.88 14.96 -7.01
C TYR A 244 -10.63 15.59 -8.20
N GLN A 245 -11.78 15.03 -8.62
CA GLN A 245 -12.59 15.50 -9.74
C GLN A 245 -11.75 15.66 -11.02
N CYS A 246 -10.91 14.66 -11.30
CA CYS A 246 -10.12 14.66 -12.53
C CYS A 246 -11.05 14.56 -13.83
#